data_1a9d1888a9ee790b4dc320fb84ae8520
#
_entry.id   1a9d1888a9ee790b4dc320fb84ae8520
#
_cell.length_a   1.000
_cell.length_b   1.000
_cell.length_c   1.000
_cell.angle_alpha   90.00
_cell.angle_beta   90.00
_cell.angle_gamma   90.00
#
_symmetry.space_group_name_H-M   'P 1'
#
loop_
_entity.id
_entity.type
_entity.pdbx_description
1 polymer ?
#
loop_
_entity_poly.entity_id
_entity_poly.type
_entity_poly.pdbx_seq_one_letter_code
_entity_poly.pdbx_strand_id
1 'polypeptide(L)'
;MSTLIVDNETKLNKNNQPLSSHQASLSSKLSAQLPEKSPTEADNRRHIVLIGAGFAGIRCLEQLAKYSADRITLVDRNDYHFFPPLIYQVSAGFLASSDISYPLRRYISNYDNVRYRQGTLLSINPKDKTITLDTGEISYDRLIIAKGAETNYFGNQELAMHALPMKTIKDALSIRNHMLSQFNYAASLPVAEREPYLSIVIAGGGPSGVELAGVMSEIRRYTLHKEYPELLDNIGGITLVTADPVLLAPMSESSQQYTKLQMEKFRVDLIFSDPVKSYDGHMVTLQSGQTLHTHNLIWTAGVTCDFIQGLDTEDYGQGKRLLVDSHLSLINHNDIYALGDIALATHDEAYPKGHPQLGQVASSQGTYLGKYLSGKTDKAFHYKHSGDMAMIGRLTAVADINGSHLKGFIAWFAWVVIHILSLSTAKNRLATTWNWMVAFFTGKQSFRMSIEPHEDSFKLKKESKL
;
A
#
# COMPACT_ATOMS: atom_id res chain seq x y z
N MET A 1 -47.17 -36.20 16.92
CA MET A 1 -47.21 -36.88 15.62
C MET A 1 -46.90 -35.83 14.58
N SER A 2 -45.69 -35.75 14.12
CA SER A 2 -45.34 -34.99 12.93
C SER A 2 -43.90 -35.29 12.55
N THR A 3 -43.75 -35.81 11.41
CA THR A 3 -42.61 -36.44 10.80
C THR A 3 -41.63 -35.33 10.28
N LEU A 4 -40.36 -35.45 10.61
CA LEU A 4 -39.26 -34.70 10.02
C LEU A 4 -39.04 -35.21 8.58
N ILE A 5 -39.05 -34.28 7.62
CA ILE A 5 -38.54 -34.50 6.27
C ILE A 5 -37.22 -33.73 6.19
N VAL A 6 -36.12 -34.44 5.93
CA VAL A 6 -34.80 -33.91 5.63
C VAL A 6 -34.71 -33.80 4.11
N ASP A 7 -34.67 -32.59 3.59
CA ASP A 7 -34.39 -32.34 2.16
C ASP A 7 -32.92 -32.33 1.91
N ASN A 8 -32.45 -33.29 1.13
CA ASN A 8 -31.12 -33.33 0.52
C ASN A 8 -31.11 -32.47 -0.75
N GLU A 9 -30.64 -31.25 -0.67
CA GLU A 9 -30.36 -30.45 -1.86
C GLU A 9 -29.06 -30.89 -2.54
N THR A 10 -29.23 -31.61 -3.65
CA THR A 10 -28.18 -31.97 -4.59
C THR A 10 -27.79 -30.71 -5.40
N LYS A 11 -26.59 -30.18 -5.21
CA LYS A 11 -26.08 -29.08 -6.03
C LYS A 11 -25.86 -29.53 -7.46
N LEU A 12 -26.66 -29.01 -8.39
CA LEU A 12 -26.55 -29.21 -9.84
C LEU A 12 -25.64 -28.13 -10.45
N ASN A 13 -24.79 -28.53 -11.40
CA ASN A 13 -23.97 -27.63 -12.21
C ASN A 13 -24.84 -26.94 -13.28
N LYS A 14 -24.45 -25.75 -13.76
CA LYS A 14 -25.17 -24.89 -14.70
C LYS A 14 -25.62 -25.53 -16.03
N ASN A 15 -25.29 -26.81 -16.30
CA ASN A 15 -25.66 -27.54 -17.51
C ASN A 15 -26.44 -28.82 -17.26
N ASN A 16 -27.05 -29.02 -16.10
CA ASN A 16 -27.95 -30.16 -15.79
C ASN A 16 -27.43 -31.56 -16.16
N GLN A 17 -26.15 -31.82 -16.11
CA GLN A 17 -25.58 -33.16 -16.29
C GLN A 17 -24.89 -33.65 -15.01
N PRO A 18 -25.04 -34.93 -14.62
CA PRO A 18 -24.36 -35.49 -13.47
C PRO A 18 -22.85 -35.60 -13.75
N LEU A 19 -22.02 -35.19 -12.76
CA LEU A 19 -20.55 -35.30 -12.80
C LEU A 19 -20.14 -36.75 -13.04
N SER A 20 -19.26 -37.01 -14.01
CA SER A 20 -18.75 -38.34 -14.33
C SER A 20 -17.97 -38.93 -13.14
N SER A 21 -18.05 -40.24 -12.95
CA SER A 21 -17.37 -40.99 -11.89
C SER A 21 -15.86 -40.76 -11.81
N HIS A 22 -15.25 -40.24 -12.87
CA HIS A 22 -13.83 -39.91 -12.94
C HIS A 22 -13.51 -38.62 -12.19
N GLN A 23 -14.41 -37.60 -12.17
CA GLN A 23 -14.20 -36.32 -11.44
C GLN A 23 -14.42 -36.47 -9.94
N ALA A 24 -15.35 -37.35 -9.53
CA ALA A 24 -15.55 -37.68 -8.12
C ALA A 24 -14.35 -38.45 -7.53
N SER A 25 -13.68 -39.32 -8.33
CA SER A 25 -12.49 -40.04 -7.90
C SER A 25 -11.23 -39.20 -7.82
N LEU A 26 -11.13 -38.10 -8.58
CA LEU A 26 -10.02 -37.14 -8.50
C LEU A 26 -10.15 -36.21 -7.28
N SER A 27 -11.35 -35.79 -6.91
CA SER A 27 -11.57 -34.97 -5.71
C SER A 27 -11.31 -35.75 -4.42
N SER A 28 -11.68 -37.04 -4.37
CA SER A 28 -11.42 -37.93 -3.22
C SER A 28 -9.94 -38.36 -3.13
N LYS A 29 -9.17 -38.36 -4.24
CA LYS A 29 -7.73 -38.64 -4.21
C LYS A 29 -6.88 -37.40 -3.90
N LEU A 30 -7.37 -36.18 -4.12
CA LEU A 30 -6.69 -34.93 -3.71
C LEU A 30 -6.89 -34.60 -2.22
N SER A 31 -7.92 -35.16 -1.57
CA SER A 31 -8.12 -35.03 -0.12
C SER A 31 -7.36 -36.07 0.70
N ALA A 32 -6.74 -37.07 0.03
CA ALA A 32 -5.93 -38.08 0.69
C ALA A 32 -4.43 -37.74 0.57
N GLN A 33 -3.85 -37.39 1.72
CA GLN A 33 -2.41 -37.50 2.02
C GLN A 33 -1.48 -36.42 1.45
N LEU A 34 -1.56 -35.22 2.03
CA LEU A 34 -0.32 -34.65 2.53
C LEU A 34 0.10 -35.48 3.74
N PRO A 35 1.36 -35.97 3.88
CA PRO A 35 1.76 -36.68 5.08
C PRO A 35 1.57 -35.72 6.26
N GLU A 36 0.62 -36.00 7.15
CA GLU A 36 0.67 -35.52 8.52
C GLU A 36 2.02 -35.99 9.05
N LYS A 37 2.97 -35.07 9.17
CA LYS A 37 4.13 -35.33 10.01
C LYS A 37 3.53 -35.69 11.37
N SER A 38 3.75 -36.94 11.79
CA SER A 38 3.47 -37.41 13.14
C SER A 38 3.76 -36.31 14.17
N PRO A 39 3.02 -36.20 15.27
CA PRO A 39 3.30 -35.23 16.33
C PRO A 39 4.74 -35.48 16.81
N THR A 40 5.68 -34.79 16.18
CA THR A 40 7.04 -34.67 16.67
C THR A 40 6.96 -33.94 18.00
N GLU A 41 7.73 -34.38 18.98
CA GLU A 41 8.00 -33.83 20.31
C GLU A 41 7.59 -32.36 20.42
N ALA A 42 6.77 -32.03 21.44
CA ALA A 42 6.27 -30.68 21.66
C ALA A 42 7.42 -29.69 21.51
N ASP A 43 7.37 -28.87 20.45
CA ASP A 43 8.40 -27.86 20.18
C ASP A 43 8.35 -26.82 21.31
N ASN A 44 9.19 -27.00 22.33
CA ASN A 44 9.24 -26.16 23.54
C ASN A 44 9.81 -24.77 23.31
N ARG A 45 10.14 -24.41 22.05
CA ARG A 45 10.56 -23.05 21.70
C ARG A 45 9.40 -22.09 21.81
N ARG A 46 9.66 -20.89 22.32
CA ARG A 46 8.64 -19.81 22.31
C ARG A 46 8.12 -19.59 20.90
N HIS A 47 6.83 -19.34 20.80
CA HIS A 47 6.16 -19.06 19.56
C HIS A 47 5.89 -17.55 19.41
N ILE A 48 6.58 -16.92 18.48
CA ILE A 48 6.36 -15.53 18.11
C ILE A 48 5.44 -15.51 16.88
N VAL A 49 4.32 -14.82 16.99
CA VAL A 49 3.43 -14.54 15.86
C VAL A 49 3.64 -13.09 15.42
N LEU A 50 4.01 -12.89 14.17
CA LEU A 50 4.27 -11.58 13.56
C LEU A 50 3.22 -11.31 12.48
N ILE A 51 2.38 -10.29 12.70
CA ILE A 51 1.31 -9.89 11.78
C ILE A 51 1.78 -8.72 10.90
N GLY A 52 1.80 -8.95 9.59
CA GLY A 52 2.17 -7.96 8.59
C GLY A 52 3.61 -8.10 8.10
N ALA A 53 3.75 -8.23 6.78
CA ALA A 53 5.01 -8.34 6.06
C ALA A 53 5.41 -7.03 5.34
N GLY A 54 4.99 -5.87 5.89
CA GLY A 54 5.43 -4.56 5.46
C GLY A 54 6.87 -4.26 5.90
N PHE A 55 7.31 -3.01 5.79
CA PHE A 55 8.67 -2.60 6.17
C PHE A 55 9.05 -2.98 7.60
N ALA A 56 8.17 -2.71 8.56
CA ALA A 56 8.43 -3.03 9.96
C ALA A 56 8.52 -4.54 10.19
N GLY A 57 7.53 -5.30 9.69
CA GLY A 57 7.47 -6.75 9.88
C GLY A 57 8.65 -7.48 9.25
N ILE A 58 9.01 -7.16 8.01
CA ILE A 58 10.14 -7.79 7.33
C ILE A 58 11.46 -7.50 8.06
N ARG A 59 11.71 -6.26 8.49
CA ARG A 59 12.93 -5.92 9.24
C ARG A 59 12.99 -6.59 10.62
N CYS A 60 11.85 -6.72 11.29
CA CYS A 60 11.75 -7.47 12.55
C CYS A 60 12.02 -8.96 12.32
N LEU A 61 11.39 -9.55 11.31
CA LEU A 61 11.58 -10.94 10.91
C LEU A 61 13.05 -11.28 10.65
N GLU A 62 13.75 -10.45 9.85
CA GLU A 62 15.18 -10.65 9.53
C GLU A 62 16.06 -10.73 10.78
N GLN A 63 15.81 -9.90 11.78
CA GLN A 63 16.57 -9.90 13.03
C GLN A 63 16.22 -11.13 13.90
N LEU A 64 14.92 -11.41 14.05
CA LEU A 64 14.45 -12.57 14.82
C LEU A 64 14.94 -13.88 14.19
N ALA A 65 14.78 -14.06 12.89
CA ALA A 65 15.20 -15.26 12.18
C ALA A 65 16.71 -15.53 12.31
N LYS A 66 17.51 -14.45 12.36
CA LYS A 66 18.96 -14.54 12.43
C LYS A 66 19.49 -14.77 13.86
N TYR A 67 18.84 -14.19 14.87
CA TYR A 67 19.42 -14.08 16.22
C TYR A 67 18.60 -14.76 17.30
N SER A 68 17.37 -15.20 17.02
CA SER A 68 16.50 -15.89 17.97
C SER A 68 16.40 -17.38 17.64
N ALA A 69 16.31 -18.20 18.68
CA ALA A 69 15.98 -19.62 18.56
C ALA A 69 14.47 -19.88 18.52
N ASP A 70 13.65 -18.83 18.67
CA ASP A 70 12.19 -18.94 18.75
C ASP A 70 11.59 -19.45 17.44
N ARG A 71 10.44 -20.10 17.53
CA ARG A 71 9.60 -20.44 16.38
C ARG A 71 8.80 -19.20 15.96
N ILE A 72 8.87 -18.82 14.70
CA ILE A 72 8.23 -17.61 14.19
C ILE A 72 7.17 -17.98 13.17
N THR A 73 5.94 -17.45 13.33
CA THR A 73 4.90 -17.50 12.30
C THR A 73 4.67 -16.10 11.78
N LEU A 74 5.06 -15.88 10.51
CA LEU A 74 4.73 -14.66 9.78
C LEU A 74 3.33 -14.79 9.20
N VAL A 75 2.44 -13.86 9.53
CA VAL A 75 1.07 -13.77 8.99
C VAL A 75 0.93 -12.53 8.15
N ASP A 76 0.42 -12.65 6.92
CA ASP A 76 0.01 -11.51 6.09
C ASP A 76 -1.20 -11.90 5.24
N ARG A 77 -2.05 -10.92 4.92
CA ARG A 77 -3.20 -11.09 4.01
C ARG A 77 -2.76 -11.33 2.57
N ASN A 78 -1.59 -10.76 2.18
CA ASN A 78 -0.98 -10.95 0.87
C ASN A 78 0.10 -12.03 0.95
N ASP A 79 0.33 -12.73 -0.14
CA ASP A 79 1.41 -13.71 -0.28
C ASP A 79 2.74 -13.09 -0.75
N TYR A 80 2.81 -11.75 -0.80
CA TYR A 80 3.97 -10.98 -1.22
C TYR A 80 4.28 -9.80 -0.29
N HIS A 81 5.56 -9.47 -0.18
CA HIS A 81 6.07 -8.19 0.29
C HIS A 81 6.22 -7.24 -0.90
N PHE A 82 5.95 -5.95 -0.74
CA PHE A 82 6.20 -4.95 -1.79
C PHE A 82 6.85 -3.68 -1.22
N PHE A 83 7.39 -2.85 -2.11
CA PHE A 83 8.09 -1.61 -1.80
C PHE A 83 7.19 -0.39 -2.10
N PRO A 84 6.43 0.13 -1.11
CA PRO A 84 5.44 1.20 -1.29
C PRO A 84 5.96 2.48 -1.96
N PRO A 85 7.21 2.95 -1.74
CA PRO A 85 7.67 4.20 -2.36
C PRO A 85 7.65 4.23 -3.89
N LEU A 86 7.58 3.08 -4.55
CA LEU A 86 7.51 3.01 -6.02
C LEU A 86 6.10 2.68 -6.56
N ILE A 87 5.08 2.69 -5.70
CA ILE A 87 3.72 2.29 -6.07
C ILE A 87 3.10 3.20 -7.14
N TYR A 88 3.39 4.52 -7.09
CA TYR A 88 2.92 5.47 -8.08
C TYR A 88 3.46 5.18 -9.49
N GLN A 89 4.65 4.56 -9.61
CA GLN A 89 5.18 4.13 -10.90
C GLN A 89 4.46 2.91 -11.47
N VAL A 90 3.95 2.03 -10.59
CA VAL A 90 3.08 0.93 -11.01
C VAL A 90 1.72 1.46 -11.49
N SER A 91 1.14 2.43 -10.76
CA SER A 91 -0.12 3.07 -11.15
C SER A 91 -0.03 3.81 -12.49
N ALA A 92 1.14 4.29 -12.83
CA ALA A 92 1.42 4.99 -14.09
C ALA A 92 1.92 4.06 -15.22
N GLY A 93 2.10 2.76 -14.95
CA GLY A 93 2.61 1.78 -15.93
C GLY A 93 4.09 1.91 -16.28
N PHE A 94 4.90 2.57 -15.43
CA PHE A 94 6.35 2.65 -15.58
C PHE A 94 7.07 1.38 -15.08
N LEU A 95 6.52 0.75 -14.05
CA LEU A 95 7.03 -0.48 -13.47
C LEU A 95 5.93 -1.55 -13.46
N ALA A 96 6.34 -2.81 -13.58
CA ALA A 96 5.46 -3.92 -13.27
C ALA A 96 5.32 -4.06 -11.75
N SER A 97 4.18 -4.59 -11.28
CA SER A 97 4.00 -4.90 -9.86
C SER A 97 5.06 -5.86 -9.34
N SER A 98 5.52 -6.80 -10.18
CA SER A 98 6.60 -7.75 -9.86
C SER A 98 7.98 -7.12 -9.69
N ASP A 99 8.21 -5.90 -10.18
CA ASP A 99 9.49 -5.20 -10.02
C ASP A 99 9.67 -4.66 -8.62
N ILE A 100 8.56 -4.35 -7.94
CA ILE A 100 8.55 -3.82 -6.58
C ILE A 100 8.01 -4.80 -5.54
N SER A 101 7.64 -6.02 -5.92
CA SER A 101 7.11 -7.04 -5.01
C SER A 101 7.90 -8.34 -5.07
N TYR A 102 7.78 -9.14 -3.99
CA TYR A 102 8.49 -10.40 -3.84
C TYR A 102 7.68 -11.42 -3.03
N PRO A 103 7.52 -12.69 -3.49
CA PRO A 103 6.72 -13.71 -2.81
C PRO A 103 7.28 -14.02 -1.41
N LEU A 104 6.42 -13.98 -0.38
CA LEU A 104 6.81 -14.19 1.02
C LEU A 104 7.35 -15.59 1.26
N ARG A 105 6.74 -16.64 0.69
CA ARG A 105 7.23 -18.03 0.83
C ARG A 105 8.67 -18.19 0.35
N ARG A 106 9.03 -17.51 -0.75
CA ARG A 106 10.40 -17.50 -1.24
C ARG A 106 11.32 -16.65 -0.37
N TYR A 107 10.80 -15.55 0.19
CA TYR A 107 11.57 -14.69 1.08
C TYR A 107 12.03 -15.43 2.33
N ILE A 108 11.11 -16.19 2.94
CA ILE A 108 11.38 -16.92 4.19
C ILE A 108 12.06 -18.27 3.99
N SER A 109 12.20 -18.78 2.75
CA SER A 109 12.73 -20.14 2.47
C SER A 109 14.15 -20.37 2.99
N ASN A 110 14.90 -19.31 3.28
CA ASN A 110 16.25 -19.36 3.83
C ASN A 110 16.29 -19.39 5.38
N TYR A 111 15.13 -19.41 6.06
CA TYR A 111 15.04 -19.39 7.52
C TYR A 111 14.32 -20.64 8.03
N ASP A 112 15.04 -21.48 8.78
CA ASP A 112 14.51 -22.78 9.26
C ASP A 112 13.47 -22.61 10.39
N ASN A 113 13.56 -21.53 11.15
CA ASN A 113 12.69 -21.23 12.29
C ASN A 113 11.46 -20.36 11.91
N VAL A 114 11.26 -20.05 10.64
CA VAL A 114 10.15 -19.21 10.14
C VAL A 114 9.15 -20.03 9.34
N ARG A 115 7.87 -19.82 9.61
CA ARG A 115 6.76 -20.35 8.81
C ARG A 115 5.89 -19.17 8.34
N TYR A 116 5.29 -19.28 7.17
CA TYR A 116 4.35 -18.31 6.65
C TYR A 116 2.94 -18.88 6.65
N ARG A 117 1.99 -18.10 7.14
CA ARG A 117 0.55 -18.36 7.06
C ARG A 117 -0.15 -17.16 6.43
N GLN A 118 -0.82 -17.36 5.32
CA GLN A 118 -1.68 -16.33 4.73
C GLN A 118 -2.96 -16.22 5.55
N GLY A 119 -3.38 -14.99 5.84
CA GLY A 119 -4.61 -14.72 6.56
C GLY A 119 -4.72 -13.26 7.00
N THR A 120 -5.96 -12.85 7.22
CA THR A 120 -6.31 -11.52 7.74
C THR A 120 -6.60 -11.61 9.23
N LEU A 121 -5.95 -10.78 10.04
CA LEU A 121 -6.23 -10.68 11.47
C LEU A 121 -7.64 -10.14 11.68
N LEU A 122 -8.50 -10.91 12.35
CA LEU A 122 -9.86 -10.53 12.72
C LEU A 122 -9.93 -10.07 14.18
N SER A 123 -9.36 -10.84 15.12
CA SER A 123 -9.39 -10.51 16.54
C SER A 123 -8.17 -11.03 17.29
N ILE A 124 -7.95 -10.48 18.47
CA ILE A 124 -6.92 -10.89 19.45
C ILE A 124 -7.63 -11.25 20.74
N ASN A 125 -7.22 -12.36 21.37
CA ASN A 125 -7.58 -12.69 22.74
C ASN A 125 -6.30 -12.64 23.62
N PRO A 126 -6.03 -11.54 24.31
CA PRO A 126 -4.83 -11.38 25.10
C PRO A 126 -4.75 -12.33 26.30
N LYS A 127 -5.91 -12.73 26.87
CA LYS A 127 -5.96 -13.63 28.04
C LYS A 127 -5.53 -15.04 27.69
N ASP A 128 -6.04 -15.58 26.59
CA ASP A 128 -5.76 -16.94 26.13
C ASP A 128 -4.54 -16.98 25.21
N LYS A 129 -3.93 -15.82 24.92
CA LYS A 129 -2.81 -15.65 23.99
C LYS A 129 -3.08 -16.29 22.64
N THR A 130 -4.23 -15.97 22.04
CA THR A 130 -4.62 -16.43 20.71
C THR A 130 -5.01 -15.28 19.80
N ILE A 131 -4.87 -15.49 18.51
CA ILE A 131 -5.40 -14.62 17.47
C ILE A 131 -6.33 -15.42 16.56
N THR A 132 -7.40 -14.78 16.11
CA THR A 132 -8.31 -15.33 15.10
C THR A 132 -8.00 -14.68 13.76
N LEU A 133 -7.75 -15.51 12.76
CA LEU A 133 -7.63 -15.13 11.35
C LEU A 133 -8.87 -15.61 10.58
N ASP A 134 -9.09 -15.08 9.38
CA ASP A 134 -10.05 -15.60 8.42
C ASP A 134 -9.76 -17.06 8.01
N THR A 135 -8.56 -17.57 8.29
CA THR A 135 -8.08 -18.93 8.01
C THR A 135 -7.94 -19.81 9.26
N GLY A 136 -8.52 -19.41 10.40
CA GLY A 136 -8.52 -20.13 11.69
C GLY A 136 -7.62 -19.51 12.74
N GLU A 137 -7.51 -20.16 13.89
CA GLU A 137 -6.84 -19.63 15.09
C GLU A 137 -5.35 -19.98 15.17
N ILE A 138 -4.57 -19.13 15.88
CA ILE A 138 -3.15 -19.37 16.22
C ILE A 138 -2.91 -18.91 17.65
N SER A 139 -2.25 -19.77 18.46
CA SER A 139 -1.73 -19.39 19.77
C SER A 139 -0.34 -18.77 19.65
N TYR A 140 0.01 -17.92 20.61
CA TYR A 140 1.33 -17.26 20.67
C TYR A 140 1.86 -17.16 22.10
N ASP A 141 3.16 -17.07 22.23
CA ASP A 141 3.83 -16.62 23.46
C ASP A 141 4.10 -15.10 23.41
N ARG A 142 4.40 -14.60 22.20
CA ARG A 142 4.54 -13.18 21.90
C ARG A 142 3.85 -12.83 20.58
N LEU A 143 3.14 -11.71 20.56
CA LEU A 143 2.46 -11.19 19.37
C LEU A 143 3.10 -9.87 18.95
N ILE A 144 3.42 -9.75 17.65
CA ILE A 144 3.95 -8.51 17.06
C ILE A 144 2.97 -8.04 15.97
N ILE A 145 2.43 -6.84 16.12
CA ILE A 145 1.45 -6.26 15.23
C ILE A 145 2.13 -5.21 14.34
N ALA A 146 2.35 -5.54 13.06
CA ALA A 146 2.97 -4.69 12.06
C ALA A 146 2.07 -4.52 10.81
N LYS A 147 0.74 -4.49 11.01
CA LYS A 147 -0.26 -4.47 9.93
C LYS A 147 -0.29 -3.18 9.09
N GLY A 148 0.48 -2.14 9.50
CA GLY A 148 0.52 -0.84 8.83
C GLY A 148 -0.77 -0.02 9.03
N ALA A 149 -1.08 0.85 8.07
CA ALA A 149 -2.25 1.71 8.05
C ALA A 149 -3.02 1.56 6.73
N GLU A 150 -4.28 1.96 6.74
CA GLU A 150 -5.20 1.99 5.60
C GLU A 150 -5.39 3.43 5.10
N THR A 151 -6.03 3.59 3.94
CA THR A 151 -6.39 4.91 3.39
C THR A 151 -7.41 5.60 4.30
N ASN A 152 -7.17 6.86 4.62
CA ASN A 152 -8.07 7.67 5.42
C ASN A 152 -8.97 8.55 4.53
N TYR A 153 -10.26 8.28 4.57
CA TYR A 153 -11.29 9.11 3.91
C TYR A 153 -11.99 10.06 4.88
N PHE A 154 -11.44 10.24 6.11
CA PHE A 154 -11.96 11.13 7.15
C PHE A 154 -13.44 10.91 7.47
N GLY A 155 -13.90 9.65 7.43
CA GLY A 155 -15.29 9.26 7.69
C GLY A 155 -16.26 9.50 6.52
N ASN A 156 -15.78 10.01 5.38
CA ASN A 156 -16.62 10.27 4.22
C ASN A 156 -16.77 8.99 3.38
N GLN A 157 -17.96 8.39 3.45
CA GLN A 157 -18.29 7.15 2.75
C GLN A 157 -18.38 7.33 1.22
N GLU A 158 -18.83 8.48 0.75
CA GLU A 158 -18.92 8.79 -0.67
C GLU A 158 -17.53 8.83 -1.32
N LEU A 159 -16.56 9.49 -0.66
CA LEU A 159 -15.15 9.45 -1.06
C LEU A 159 -14.60 8.02 -1.07
N ALA A 160 -14.95 7.21 -0.07
CA ALA A 160 -14.49 5.82 0.02
C ALA A 160 -15.05 4.92 -1.10
N MET A 161 -16.25 5.23 -1.60
CA MET A 161 -16.89 4.48 -2.70
C MET A 161 -16.34 4.85 -4.08
N HIS A 162 -16.04 6.13 -4.30
CA HIS A 162 -15.79 6.64 -5.65
C HIS A 162 -14.34 7.03 -5.91
N ALA A 163 -13.58 7.47 -4.91
CA ALA A 163 -12.19 7.87 -5.11
C ALA A 163 -11.26 6.65 -5.23
N LEU A 164 -10.21 6.78 -6.03
CA LEU A 164 -9.21 5.75 -6.27
C LEU A 164 -8.08 5.89 -5.24
N PRO A 165 -7.94 4.99 -4.25
CA PRO A 165 -6.84 5.03 -3.29
C PRO A 165 -5.52 4.62 -3.94
N MET A 166 -4.39 5.03 -3.33
CA MET A 166 -3.05 4.61 -3.76
C MET A 166 -2.22 4.13 -2.55
N LYS A 167 -2.58 2.97 -2.00
CA LYS A 167 -1.91 2.38 -0.83
C LYS A 167 -1.37 0.97 -1.08
N THR A 168 -2.03 0.18 -1.92
CA THR A 168 -1.70 -1.23 -2.20
C THR A 168 -1.37 -1.46 -3.66
N ILE A 169 -0.74 -2.61 -3.99
CA ILE A 169 -0.53 -3.02 -5.40
C ILE A 169 -1.86 -3.10 -6.16
N LYS A 170 -2.93 -3.59 -5.51
CA LYS A 170 -4.27 -3.64 -6.10
C LYS A 170 -4.75 -2.24 -6.48
N ASP A 171 -4.57 -1.26 -5.59
CA ASP A 171 -4.97 0.14 -5.87
C ASP A 171 -4.19 0.70 -7.06
N ALA A 172 -2.88 0.48 -7.12
CA ALA A 172 -2.05 0.95 -8.22
C ALA A 172 -2.48 0.36 -9.57
N LEU A 173 -2.80 -0.94 -9.59
CA LEU A 173 -3.33 -1.61 -10.78
C LEU A 173 -4.72 -1.10 -11.14
N SER A 174 -5.58 -0.85 -10.17
CA SER A 174 -6.91 -0.25 -10.38
C SER A 174 -6.81 1.15 -10.96
N ILE A 175 -5.93 2.02 -10.44
CA ILE A 175 -5.66 3.35 -11.02
C ILE A 175 -5.21 3.22 -12.47
N ARG A 176 -4.24 2.35 -12.76
CA ARG A 176 -3.73 2.14 -14.12
C ARG A 176 -4.82 1.70 -15.08
N ASN A 177 -5.57 0.67 -14.71
CA ASN A 177 -6.64 0.11 -15.55
C ASN A 177 -7.76 1.13 -15.75
N HIS A 178 -8.15 1.84 -14.70
CA HIS A 178 -9.14 2.92 -14.76
C HIS A 178 -8.71 4.02 -15.73
N MET A 179 -7.49 4.55 -15.59
CA MET A 179 -6.98 5.62 -16.48
C MET A 179 -6.95 5.18 -17.94
N LEU A 180 -6.49 3.95 -18.23
CA LEU A 180 -6.51 3.42 -19.61
C LEU A 180 -7.94 3.27 -20.15
N SER A 181 -8.88 2.84 -19.33
CA SER A 181 -10.30 2.76 -19.70
C SER A 181 -10.87 4.15 -20.00
N GLN A 182 -10.56 5.17 -19.19
CA GLN A 182 -10.99 6.54 -19.41
C GLN A 182 -10.41 7.12 -20.71
N PHE A 183 -9.14 6.91 -21.01
CA PHE A 183 -8.52 7.35 -22.26
C PHE A 183 -9.17 6.69 -23.49
N ASN A 184 -9.37 5.37 -23.45
CA ASN A 184 -10.03 4.64 -24.53
C ASN A 184 -11.49 5.12 -24.74
N TYR A 185 -12.20 5.39 -23.65
CA TYR A 185 -13.57 5.90 -23.72
C TYR A 185 -13.62 7.33 -24.29
N ALA A 186 -12.76 8.22 -23.78
CA ALA A 186 -12.65 9.58 -24.27
C ALA A 186 -12.30 9.65 -25.76
N ALA A 187 -11.45 8.74 -26.26
CA ALA A 187 -11.09 8.66 -27.67
C ALA A 187 -12.31 8.39 -28.58
N SER A 188 -13.35 7.74 -28.07
CA SER A 188 -14.59 7.47 -28.79
C SER A 188 -15.63 8.61 -28.74
N LEU A 189 -15.39 9.65 -27.93
CA LEU A 189 -16.34 10.75 -27.72
C LEU A 189 -16.06 11.96 -28.65
N PRO A 190 -17.07 12.81 -28.90
CA PRO A 190 -16.86 14.16 -29.43
C PRO A 190 -15.90 14.96 -28.53
N VAL A 191 -15.08 15.86 -29.15
CA VAL A 191 -14.05 16.63 -28.43
C VAL A 191 -14.62 17.39 -27.23
N ALA A 192 -15.81 17.96 -27.34
CA ALA A 192 -16.46 18.74 -26.29
C ALA A 192 -16.86 17.93 -25.04
N GLU A 193 -16.95 16.58 -25.14
CA GLU A 193 -17.38 15.70 -24.07
C GLU A 193 -16.21 14.99 -23.38
N ARG A 194 -14.96 15.14 -23.85
CA ARG A 194 -13.79 14.38 -23.41
C ARG A 194 -13.22 14.81 -22.07
N GLU A 195 -13.32 16.10 -21.76
CA GLU A 195 -12.59 16.72 -20.64
C GLU A 195 -12.79 16.02 -19.29
N PRO A 196 -14.00 15.65 -18.84
CA PRO A 196 -14.18 14.99 -17.53
C PRO A 196 -13.48 13.63 -17.43
N TYR A 197 -13.32 12.93 -18.54
CA TYR A 197 -12.65 11.62 -18.61
C TYR A 197 -11.13 11.72 -18.68
N LEU A 198 -10.60 12.85 -19.11
CA LEU A 198 -9.17 13.12 -19.27
C LEU A 198 -8.59 13.96 -18.14
N SER A 199 -9.43 14.73 -17.44
CA SER A 199 -9.03 15.53 -16.29
C SER A 199 -8.77 14.63 -15.08
N ILE A 200 -7.65 14.85 -14.38
CA ILE A 200 -7.23 14.08 -13.21
C ILE A 200 -7.16 15.01 -12.01
N VAL A 201 -7.84 14.67 -10.94
CA VAL A 201 -7.71 15.34 -9.64
C VAL A 201 -6.98 14.42 -8.68
N ILE A 202 -5.90 14.93 -8.07
CA ILE A 202 -5.12 14.22 -7.07
C ILE A 202 -5.30 14.94 -5.73
N ALA A 203 -5.84 14.26 -4.74
CA ALA A 203 -6.02 14.79 -3.39
C ALA A 203 -4.84 14.38 -2.50
N GLY A 204 -4.08 15.37 -2.01
CA GLY A 204 -2.95 15.21 -1.09
C GLY A 204 -1.65 15.80 -1.62
N GLY A 205 -1.12 16.84 -0.95
CA GLY A 205 0.11 17.56 -1.31
C GLY A 205 1.41 16.95 -0.74
N GLY A 206 1.34 15.77 -0.16
CA GLY A 206 2.50 15.01 0.32
C GLY A 206 3.31 14.34 -0.79
N PRO A 207 4.38 13.57 -0.45
CA PRO A 207 5.24 12.92 -1.44
C PRO A 207 4.48 12.09 -2.47
N SER A 208 3.54 11.26 -2.04
CA SER A 208 2.78 10.37 -2.94
C SER A 208 1.97 11.13 -4.00
N GLY A 209 1.32 12.23 -3.60
CA GLY A 209 0.54 13.04 -4.54
C GLY A 209 1.42 13.82 -5.51
N VAL A 210 2.52 14.40 -5.01
CA VAL A 210 3.51 15.11 -5.84
C VAL A 210 4.16 14.17 -6.87
N GLU A 211 4.59 12.98 -6.45
CA GLU A 211 5.20 11.97 -7.31
C GLU A 211 4.22 11.47 -8.38
N LEU A 212 2.96 11.24 -7.97
CA LEU A 212 1.92 10.84 -8.90
C LEU A 212 1.59 11.96 -9.91
N ALA A 213 1.44 13.20 -9.46
CA ALA A 213 1.18 14.35 -10.34
C ALA A 213 2.30 14.53 -11.37
N GLY A 214 3.55 14.39 -10.94
CA GLY A 214 4.72 14.45 -11.81
C GLY A 214 4.71 13.38 -12.89
N VAL A 215 4.49 12.12 -12.51
CA VAL A 215 4.49 11.01 -13.47
C VAL A 215 3.28 11.04 -14.41
N MET A 216 2.10 11.46 -13.94
CA MET A 216 0.93 11.65 -14.80
C MET A 216 1.11 12.79 -15.80
N SER A 217 1.81 13.86 -15.39
CA SER A 217 2.22 14.94 -16.27
C SER A 217 3.15 14.47 -17.40
N GLU A 218 4.07 13.55 -17.10
CA GLU A 218 4.93 12.93 -18.12
C GLU A 218 4.16 12.06 -19.10
N ILE A 219 3.21 11.25 -18.63
CA ILE A 219 2.33 10.46 -19.49
C ILE A 219 1.58 11.38 -20.44
N ARG A 220 0.96 12.43 -19.93
CA ARG A 220 0.23 13.42 -20.72
C ARG A 220 1.12 14.05 -21.79
N ARG A 221 2.35 14.44 -21.43
CA ARG A 221 3.25 15.17 -22.33
C ARG A 221 3.92 14.30 -23.38
N TYR A 222 4.33 13.08 -23.04
CA TYR A 222 5.20 12.27 -23.92
C TYR A 222 4.51 11.03 -24.48
N THR A 223 3.47 10.54 -23.81
CA THR A 223 2.83 9.28 -24.13
C THR A 223 1.53 9.45 -24.89
N LEU A 224 0.60 10.26 -24.37
CA LEU A 224 -0.70 10.46 -25.01
C LEU A 224 -0.55 10.98 -26.44
N HIS A 225 0.40 11.88 -26.70
CA HIS A 225 0.67 12.37 -28.06
C HIS A 225 1.01 11.28 -29.07
N LYS A 226 1.57 10.16 -28.64
CA LYS A 226 1.99 9.07 -29.55
C LYS A 226 0.99 7.94 -29.63
N GLU A 227 0.32 7.65 -28.52
CA GLU A 227 -0.52 6.46 -28.38
C GLU A 227 -2.02 6.79 -28.57
N TYR A 228 -2.40 8.05 -28.37
CA TYR A 228 -3.77 8.55 -28.52
C TYR A 228 -3.78 9.84 -29.37
N PRO A 229 -3.38 9.78 -30.66
CA PRO A 229 -3.35 10.97 -31.53
C PRO A 229 -4.73 11.65 -31.67
N GLU A 230 -5.82 10.92 -31.50
CA GLU A 230 -7.19 11.41 -31.49
C GLU A 230 -7.55 12.29 -30.28
N LEU A 231 -6.74 12.26 -29.19
CA LEU A 231 -6.96 13.07 -27.98
C LEU A 231 -6.18 14.39 -27.98
N LEU A 232 -5.41 14.72 -29.04
CA LEU A 232 -4.51 15.88 -29.07
C LEU A 232 -5.23 17.20 -28.91
N ASP A 233 -6.48 17.31 -29.38
CA ASP A 233 -7.29 18.53 -29.29
C ASP A 233 -7.78 18.84 -27.86
N ASN A 234 -7.86 17.81 -27.01
CA ASN A 234 -8.17 17.95 -25.59
C ASN A 234 -7.55 16.78 -24.79
N ILE A 235 -6.47 17.05 -24.09
CA ILE A 235 -5.73 16.07 -23.29
C ILE A 235 -6.04 16.16 -21.78
N GLY A 236 -7.04 16.94 -21.38
CA GLY A 236 -7.45 17.17 -20.00
C GLY A 236 -6.42 17.95 -19.16
N GLY A 237 -6.75 18.22 -17.92
CA GLY A 237 -5.91 18.87 -16.91
C GLY A 237 -5.42 17.89 -15.84
N ILE A 238 -4.40 18.28 -15.06
CA ILE A 238 -4.02 17.63 -13.81
C ILE A 238 -4.11 18.67 -12.72
N THR A 239 -4.94 18.43 -11.70
CA THR A 239 -5.08 19.32 -10.55
C THR A 239 -4.64 18.60 -9.29
N LEU A 240 -3.69 19.17 -8.55
CA LEU A 240 -3.24 18.68 -7.27
C LEU A 240 -3.85 19.54 -6.15
N VAL A 241 -4.72 18.94 -5.36
CA VAL A 241 -5.47 19.59 -4.28
C VAL A 241 -4.88 19.22 -2.93
N THR A 242 -4.62 20.18 -2.06
CA THR A 242 -4.11 19.93 -0.71
C THR A 242 -4.80 20.79 0.35
N ALA A 243 -4.97 20.22 1.54
CA ALA A 243 -5.40 20.96 2.73
C ALA A 243 -4.29 21.89 3.29
N ASP A 244 -3.02 21.57 3.00
CA ASP A 244 -1.88 22.35 3.45
C ASP A 244 -1.67 23.60 2.60
N PRO A 245 -1.06 24.65 3.15
CA PRO A 245 -0.73 25.88 2.39
C PRO A 245 0.46 25.68 1.43
N VAL A 246 1.14 24.54 1.49
CA VAL A 246 2.34 24.22 0.68
C VAL A 246 2.34 22.75 0.27
N LEU A 247 3.08 22.41 -0.77
CA LEU A 247 3.42 21.02 -1.09
C LEU A 247 4.58 20.56 -0.22
N LEU A 248 4.61 19.24 0.09
CA LEU A 248 5.67 18.60 0.87
C LEU A 248 5.92 19.31 2.22
N ALA A 249 4.85 19.60 2.96
CA ALA A 249 4.86 20.39 4.18
C ALA A 249 5.95 20.01 5.22
N PRO A 250 6.35 18.73 5.39
CA PRO A 250 7.46 18.36 6.28
C PRO A 250 8.86 18.75 5.79
N MET A 251 9.03 19.09 4.49
CA MET A 251 10.31 19.40 3.89
C MET A 251 10.68 20.90 4.06
N SER A 252 11.91 21.24 3.76
CA SER A 252 12.40 22.62 3.82
C SER A 252 11.62 23.54 2.88
N GLU A 253 11.50 24.82 3.25
CA GLU A 253 10.90 25.85 2.41
C GLU A 253 11.51 25.89 1.00
N SER A 254 12.81 25.70 0.93
CA SER A 254 13.58 25.61 -0.31
C SER A 254 13.10 24.47 -1.21
N SER A 255 12.80 23.29 -0.64
CA SER A 255 12.26 22.11 -1.37
C SER A 255 10.79 22.31 -1.75
N GLN A 256 9.99 22.91 -0.87
CA GLN A 256 8.58 23.23 -1.12
C GLN A 256 8.42 24.20 -2.31
N GLN A 257 9.17 25.32 -2.29
CA GLN A 257 9.14 26.31 -3.36
C GLN A 257 9.61 25.72 -4.70
N TYR A 258 10.70 24.94 -4.68
CA TYR A 258 11.19 24.28 -5.89
C TYR A 258 10.15 23.32 -6.46
N THR A 259 9.49 22.53 -5.60
CA THR A 259 8.43 21.59 -6.01
C THR A 259 7.26 22.31 -6.66
N LYS A 260 6.78 23.40 -6.04
CA LYS A 260 5.70 24.23 -6.60
C LYS A 260 6.06 24.72 -8.01
N LEU A 261 7.23 25.34 -8.18
CA LEU A 261 7.68 25.85 -9.48
C LEU A 261 7.80 24.74 -10.56
N GLN A 262 8.23 23.52 -10.17
CA GLN A 262 8.32 22.43 -11.13
C GLN A 262 6.93 21.90 -11.50
N MET A 263 5.98 21.80 -10.57
CA MET A 263 4.61 21.38 -10.84
C MET A 263 3.90 22.35 -11.79
N GLU A 264 4.03 23.66 -11.56
CA GLU A 264 3.53 24.70 -12.45
C GLU A 264 4.14 24.60 -13.86
N LYS A 265 5.46 24.36 -13.95
CA LYS A 265 6.16 24.14 -15.21
C LYS A 265 5.67 22.87 -15.93
N PHE A 266 5.25 21.87 -15.21
CA PHE A 266 4.64 20.64 -15.74
C PHE A 266 3.16 20.82 -16.08
N ARG A 267 2.61 22.02 -15.89
CA ARG A 267 1.20 22.36 -16.12
C ARG A 267 0.27 21.52 -15.25
N VAL A 268 0.64 21.40 -13.98
CA VAL A 268 -0.20 20.87 -12.91
C VAL A 268 -0.82 22.07 -12.20
N ASP A 269 -2.13 22.14 -12.16
CA ASP A 269 -2.86 23.15 -11.44
C ASP A 269 -2.81 22.84 -9.94
N LEU A 270 -2.52 23.85 -9.12
CA LEU A 270 -2.31 23.68 -7.68
C LEU A 270 -3.41 24.42 -6.90
N ILE A 271 -4.10 23.69 -6.02
CA ILE A 271 -5.10 24.26 -5.12
C ILE A 271 -4.63 23.97 -3.68
N PHE A 272 -4.34 25.04 -2.95
CA PHE A 272 -3.83 25.01 -1.58
C PHE A 272 -4.91 25.39 -0.57
N SER A 273 -4.81 24.88 0.66
CA SER A 273 -5.68 25.20 1.79
C SER A 273 -7.18 25.00 1.51
N ASP A 274 -7.51 24.14 0.55
CA ASP A 274 -8.89 23.89 0.14
C ASP A 274 -9.11 22.39 -0.13
N PRO A 275 -9.27 21.58 0.92
CA PRO A 275 -9.37 20.13 0.78
C PRO A 275 -10.64 19.69 0.06
N VAL A 276 -10.59 18.51 -0.54
CA VAL A 276 -11.76 17.84 -1.13
C VAL A 276 -12.78 17.55 -0.03
N LYS A 277 -14.01 18.01 -0.24
CA LYS A 277 -15.17 17.82 0.64
C LYS A 277 -15.99 16.58 0.28
N SER A 278 -16.28 16.40 -1.01
CA SER A 278 -17.07 15.27 -1.53
C SER A 278 -16.70 14.92 -2.96
N TYR A 279 -17.09 13.73 -3.40
CA TYR A 279 -16.95 13.26 -4.76
C TYR A 279 -17.99 12.19 -5.08
N ASP A 280 -18.86 12.43 -6.03
CA ASP A 280 -19.98 11.56 -6.42
C ASP A 280 -19.63 10.60 -7.58
N GLY A 281 -18.36 10.56 -8.00
CA GLY A 281 -17.89 9.79 -9.18
C GLY A 281 -17.78 10.64 -10.46
N HIS A 282 -18.28 11.86 -10.45
CA HIS A 282 -18.30 12.77 -11.60
C HIS A 282 -17.80 14.18 -11.25
N MET A 283 -18.08 14.64 -10.04
CA MET A 283 -17.76 15.99 -9.60
C MET A 283 -17.09 15.99 -8.22
N VAL A 284 -15.90 16.55 -8.16
CA VAL A 284 -15.21 16.87 -6.91
C VAL A 284 -15.71 18.23 -6.42
N THR A 285 -16.16 18.30 -5.17
CA THR A 285 -16.48 19.55 -4.49
C THR A 285 -15.43 19.82 -3.42
N LEU A 286 -14.83 21.00 -3.45
CA LEU A 286 -13.86 21.46 -2.45
C LEU A 286 -14.55 22.11 -1.24
N GLN A 287 -13.82 22.33 -0.17
CA GLN A 287 -14.35 22.95 1.05
C GLN A 287 -14.84 24.39 0.80
N SER A 288 -14.22 25.15 -0.11
CA SER A 288 -14.63 26.48 -0.54
C SER A 288 -15.97 26.51 -1.31
N GLY A 289 -16.42 25.34 -1.82
CA GLY A 289 -17.54 25.23 -2.74
C GLY A 289 -17.15 25.24 -4.23
N GLN A 290 -15.85 25.40 -4.55
CA GLN A 290 -15.37 25.20 -5.92
C GLN A 290 -15.61 23.76 -6.35
N THR A 291 -15.97 23.56 -7.61
CA THR A 291 -16.23 22.24 -8.21
C THR A 291 -15.28 21.96 -9.36
N LEU A 292 -14.87 20.68 -9.50
CA LEU A 292 -14.03 20.18 -10.57
C LEU A 292 -14.70 18.96 -11.19
N HIS A 293 -14.98 19.01 -12.49
CA HIS A 293 -15.56 17.89 -13.23
C HIS A 293 -14.48 16.88 -13.59
N THR A 294 -14.59 15.66 -13.07
CA THR A 294 -13.64 14.57 -13.36
C THR A 294 -14.24 13.21 -13.01
N HIS A 295 -13.89 12.19 -13.77
CA HIS A 295 -14.10 10.79 -13.41
C HIS A 295 -12.86 10.18 -12.72
N ASN A 296 -11.81 10.96 -12.48
CA ASN A 296 -10.48 10.48 -12.06
C ASN A 296 -10.02 11.20 -10.79
N LEU A 297 -10.68 10.95 -9.64
CA LEU A 297 -10.17 11.40 -8.35
C LEU A 297 -9.26 10.34 -7.75
N ILE A 298 -7.95 10.65 -7.63
CA ILE A 298 -6.98 9.79 -6.97
C ILE A 298 -6.69 10.31 -5.56
N TRP A 299 -6.84 9.42 -4.56
CA TRP A 299 -6.79 9.81 -3.16
C TRP A 299 -5.46 9.40 -2.51
N THR A 300 -4.68 10.40 -2.11
CA THR A 300 -3.40 10.25 -1.40
C THR A 300 -3.34 11.05 -0.09
N ALA A 301 -4.50 11.55 0.39
CA ALA A 301 -4.63 12.57 1.44
C ALA A 301 -4.59 12.02 2.88
N GLY A 302 -3.84 10.97 3.13
CA GLY A 302 -3.60 10.52 4.49
C GLY A 302 -3.93 9.06 4.76
N VAL A 303 -3.53 8.61 5.95
CA VAL A 303 -3.68 7.24 6.39
C VAL A 303 -4.30 7.20 7.80
N THR A 304 -4.95 6.09 8.12
CA THR A 304 -5.53 5.80 9.43
C THR A 304 -5.32 4.33 9.78
N CYS A 305 -5.55 3.98 11.04
CA CYS A 305 -5.59 2.59 11.47
C CYS A 305 -7.03 2.19 11.82
N ASP A 306 -7.29 0.89 11.89
CA ASP A 306 -8.55 0.35 12.35
C ASP A 306 -8.41 -0.28 13.72
N PHE A 307 -9.47 -0.23 14.51
CA PHE A 307 -9.57 -0.98 15.75
C PHE A 307 -9.45 -2.48 15.47
N ILE A 308 -8.73 -3.17 16.34
CA ILE A 308 -8.59 -4.63 16.32
C ILE A 308 -9.51 -5.18 17.39
N GLN A 309 -10.42 -6.06 17.03
CA GLN A 309 -11.33 -6.69 17.99
C GLN A 309 -10.53 -7.44 19.05
N GLY A 310 -10.89 -7.26 20.33
CA GLY A 310 -10.26 -7.91 21.48
C GLY A 310 -9.16 -7.08 22.16
N LEU A 311 -8.85 -5.88 21.64
CA LEU A 311 -8.11 -4.85 22.35
C LEU A 311 -9.06 -3.76 22.83
N ASP A 312 -8.77 -3.16 23.99
CA ASP A 312 -9.61 -2.13 24.60
C ASP A 312 -9.37 -0.75 23.96
N THR A 313 -10.32 0.18 24.12
CA THR A 313 -10.20 1.54 23.59
C THR A 313 -9.03 2.31 24.19
N GLU A 314 -8.64 2.00 25.41
CA GLU A 314 -7.50 2.54 26.15
C GLU A 314 -6.16 2.17 25.55
N ASP A 315 -6.09 1.10 24.73
CA ASP A 315 -4.89 0.70 24.01
C ASP A 315 -4.57 1.60 22.80
N TYR A 316 -5.50 2.51 22.46
CA TYR A 316 -5.41 3.34 21.26
C TYR A 316 -5.24 4.83 21.59
N GLY A 317 -4.45 5.50 20.75
CA GLY A 317 -4.30 6.94 20.75
C GLY A 317 -4.69 7.58 19.41
N GLN A 318 -4.08 8.71 19.10
CA GLN A 318 -4.39 9.48 17.89
C GLN A 318 -4.28 8.62 16.62
N GLY A 319 -5.26 8.72 15.73
CA GLY A 319 -5.32 7.99 14.46
C GLY A 319 -5.63 6.50 14.63
N LYS A 320 -6.23 6.10 15.78
CA LYS A 320 -6.49 4.70 16.14
C LYS A 320 -5.21 3.85 16.16
N ARG A 321 -4.08 4.46 16.50
CA ARG A 321 -2.79 3.79 16.62
C ARG A 321 -2.64 3.19 18.01
N LEU A 322 -1.98 2.04 18.09
CA LEU A 322 -1.72 1.34 19.36
C LEU A 322 -0.64 2.07 20.17
N LEU A 323 -0.95 2.40 21.41
CA LEU A 323 -0.05 3.05 22.35
C LEU A 323 1.05 2.08 22.78
N VAL A 324 2.31 2.47 22.58
CA VAL A 324 3.47 1.62 22.93
C VAL A 324 4.45 2.38 23.80
N ASP A 325 5.16 1.59 24.64
CA ASP A 325 6.25 2.06 25.49
C ASP A 325 7.56 2.26 24.71
N SER A 326 8.65 2.53 25.41
CA SER A 326 9.97 2.74 24.83
C SER A 326 10.60 1.46 24.21
N HIS A 327 10.05 0.30 24.47
CA HIS A 327 10.45 -0.97 23.87
C HIS A 327 9.45 -1.49 22.83
N LEU A 328 8.48 -0.63 22.42
CA LEU A 328 7.44 -0.93 21.45
C LEU A 328 6.46 -2.02 21.91
N SER A 329 6.39 -2.28 23.23
CA SER A 329 5.35 -3.11 23.87
C SER A 329 4.08 -2.29 24.03
N LEU A 330 2.91 -2.89 23.88
CA LEU A 330 1.64 -2.23 24.24
C LEU A 330 1.65 -1.90 25.74
N ILE A 331 1.18 -0.70 26.08
CA ILE A 331 1.26 -0.20 27.47
C ILE A 331 0.57 -1.16 28.46
N ASN A 332 -0.57 -1.74 28.05
CA ASN A 332 -1.39 -2.62 28.91
C ASN A 332 -1.11 -4.12 28.71
N HIS A 333 -0.19 -4.51 27.80
CA HIS A 333 0.02 -5.92 27.40
C HIS A 333 1.50 -6.21 27.18
N ASN A 334 2.13 -6.89 28.15
CA ASN A 334 3.58 -7.16 28.11
C ASN A 334 4.06 -8.12 27.00
N ASP A 335 3.16 -8.94 26.45
CA ASP A 335 3.49 -9.94 25.42
C ASP A 335 3.05 -9.51 24.01
N ILE A 336 2.50 -8.29 23.87
CA ILE A 336 2.01 -7.74 22.61
C ILE A 336 2.82 -6.51 22.26
N TYR A 337 3.34 -6.45 21.04
CA TYR A 337 4.17 -5.37 20.52
C TYR A 337 3.51 -4.78 19.25
N ALA A 338 3.71 -3.48 18.99
CA ALA A 338 3.25 -2.86 17.75
C ALA A 338 4.37 -2.07 17.07
N LEU A 339 4.41 -2.13 15.72
CA LEU A 339 5.46 -1.57 14.87
C LEU A 339 4.90 -0.83 13.66
N GLY A 340 5.62 0.17 13.21
CA GLY A 340 5.29 0.93 11.99
C GLY A 340 4.07 1.81 12.15
N ASP A 341 3.30 1.96 11.08
CA ASP A 341 2.21 2.94 11.03
C ASP A 341 1.12 2.70 12.09
N ILE A 342 0.93 1.45 12.56
CA ILE A 342 -0.04 1.11 13.60
C ILE A 342 0.42 1.51 15.00
N ALA A 343 1.71 1.70 15.25
CA ALA A 343 2.25 2.00 16.57
C ALA A 343 2.31 3.51 16.85
N LEU A 344 1.86 3.93 18.03
CA LEU A 344 1.98 5.30 18.53
C LEU A 344 2.98 5.35 19.68
N ALA A 345 4.23 5.66 19.37
CA ALA A 345 5.33 5.78 20.33
C ALA A 345 5.53 7.28 20.66
N THR A 346 5.13 7.69 21.85
CA THR A 346 5.18 9.09 22.33
C THR A 346 6.27 9.33 23.38
N HIS A 347 7.04 8.31 23.72
CA HIS A 347 8.12 8.38 24.73
C HIS A 347 9.37 9.15 24.25
N ASP A 348 9.50 9.38 22.94
CA ASP A 348 10.62 10.09 22.36
C ASP A 348 10.37 11.60 22.41
N GLU A 349 11.18 12.35 23.16
CA GLU A 349 11.03 13.79 23.34
C GLU A 349 11.09 14.57 22.00
N ALA A 350 11.80 14.05 21.01
CA ALA A 350 11.83 14.63 19.67
C ALA A 350 10.50 14.48 18.92
N TYR A 351 9.65 13.54 19.36
CA TYR A 351 8.36 13.23 18.73
C TYR A 351 7.23 13.10 19.76
N PRO A 352 6.88 14.15 20.49
CA PRO A 352 5.91 14.09 21.60
C PRO A 352 4.48 13.74 21.16
N LYS A 353 4.17 13.90 19.87
CA LYS A 353 2.89 13.48 19.24
C LYS A 353 2.98 12.07 18.63
N GLY A 354 4.07 11.35 18.87
CA GLY A 354 4.37 10.05 18.30
C GLY A 354 5.17 10.12 17.01
N HIS A 355 5.93 9.06 16.73
CA HIS A 355 6.72 8.95 15.51
C HIS A 355 5.84 9.06 14.26
N PRO A 356 6.31 9.70 13.16
CA PRO A 356 5.54 9.81 11.93
C PRO A 356 5.37 8.45 11.24
N GLN A 357 4.29 8.30 10.48
CA GLN A 357 3.97 7.09 9.71
C GLN A 357 4.79 7.04 8.41
N LEU A 358 6.08 6.74 8.54
CA LEU A 358 7.06 6.70 7.46
C LEU A 358 7.72 5.32 7.35
N GLY A 359 8.06 4.92 6.12
CA GLY A 359 8.73 3.65 5.86
C GLY A 359 10.07 3.49 6.59
N GLN A 360 10.82 4.59 6.78
CA GLN A 360 12.07 4.59 7.54
C GLN A 360 11.84 4.41 9.05
N VAL A 361 10.79 4.98 9.63
CA VAL A 361 10.38 4.71 11.02
C VAL A 361 10.02 3.25 11.19
N ALA A 362 9.16 2.75 10.32
CA ALA A 362 8.73 1.35 10.32
C ALA A 362 9.92 0.38 10.25
N SER A 363 10.88 0.63 9.34
CA SER A 363 12.09 -0.18 9.19
C SER A 363 12.99 -0.12 10.42
N SER A 364 13.14 1.06 11.03
CA SER A 364 13.95 1.26 12.24
C SER A 364 13.34 0.55 13.44
N GLN A 365 12.03 0.71 13.65
CA GLN A 365 11.30 0.02 14.72
C GLN A 365 11.37 -1.51 14.57
N GLY A 366 11.19 -2.03 13.34
CA GLY A 366 11.30 -3.46 13.06
C GLY A 366 12.70 -4.00 13.38
N THR A 367 13.74 -3.32 12.92
CA THR A 367 15.12 -3.68 13.20
C THR A 367 15.42 -3.65 14.70
N TYR A 368 14.93 -2.62 15.40
CA TYR A 368 15.12 -2.49 16.84
C TYR A 368 14.42 -3.62 17.60
N LEU A 369 13.11 -3.82 17.38
CA LEU A 369 12.34 -4.83 18.13
C LEU A 369 12.89 -6.25 17.92
N GLY A 370 13.26 -6.59 16.68
CA GLY A 370 13.85 -7.89 16.40
C GLY A 370 15.17 -8.10 17.16
N LYS A 371 16.02 -7.09 17.31
CA LYS A 371 17.23 -7.11 18.15
C LYS A 371 16.89 -7.19 19.63
N TYR A 372 15.93 -6.41 20.10
CA TYR A 372 15.50 -6.40 21.51
C TYR A 372 15.00 -7.77 21.94
N LEU A 373 14.06 -8.35 21.21
CA LEU A 373 13.49 -9.66 21.52
C LEU A 373 14.52 -10.81 21.41
N SER A 374 15.58 -10.61 20.63
CA SER A 374 16.70 -11.56 20.50
C SER A 374 17.82 -11.31 21.53
N GLY A 375 17.64 -10.40 22.49
CA GLY A 375 18.64 -10.08 23.52
C GLY A 375 19.91 -9.39 23.00
N LYS A 376 19.84 -8.71 21.82
CA LYS A 376 20.97 -7.99 21.23
C LYS A 376 21.04 -6.52 21.65
N THR A 377 19.99 -6.00 22.28
CA THR A 377 19.94 -4.66 22.89
C THR A 377 18.91 -4.66 24.01
N ASP A 378 19.16 -3.86 25.03
CA ASP A 378 18.28 -3.55 26.16
C ASP A 378 17.92 -2.07 26.22
N LYS A 379 18.47 -1.25 25.30
CA LYS A 379 18.24 0.19 25.25
C LYS A 379 16.85 0.52 24.72
N ALA A 380 16.27 1.61 25.20
CA ALA A 380 15.04 2.18 24.66
C ALA A 380 15.17 2.53 23.16
N PHE A 381 14.07 2.46 22.44
CA PHE A 381 14.03 2.88 21.04
C PHE A 381 14.00 4.40 20.93
N HIS A 382 14.88 4.93 20.10
CA HIS A 382 14.88 6.33 19.67
C HIS A 382 14.95 6.39 18.15
N TYR A 383 14.08 7.20 17.55
CA TYR A 383 14.08 7.39 16.11
C TYR A 383 14.99 8.54 15.70
N LYS A 384 15.91 8.24 14.80
CA LYS A 384 16.75 9.27 14.15
C LYS A 384 16.31 9.44 12.70
N HIS A 385 15.78 10.62 12.40
CA HIS A 385 15.38 10.97 11.03
C HIS A 385 16.57 11.04 10.10
N SER A 386 16.47 10.36 8.94
CA SER A 386 17.57 10.30 7.96
C SER A 386 17.43 11.32 6.83
N GLY A 387 16.28 12.00 6.75
CA GLY A 387 15.94 12.96 5.72
C GLY A 387 14.71 12.55 4.91
N ASP A 388 14.19 13.47 4.11
CA ASP A 388 13.06 13.31 3.23
C ASP A 388 13.46 13.51 1.77
N MET A 389 12.77 12.82 0.86
CA MET A 389 12.97 13.00 -0.57
C MET A 389 11.67 12.71 -1.33
N ALA A 390 11.49 13.41 -2.45
CA ALA A 390 10.38 13.19 -3.36
C ALA A 390 10.81 13.39 -4.80
N MET A 391 10.40 12.47 -5.69
CA MET A 391 10.56 12.63 -7.13
C MET A 391 9.45 13.55 -7.65
N ILE A 392 9.81 14.59 -8.36
CA ILE A 392 8.85 15.55 -8.93
C ILE A 392 8.54 15.21 -10.39
N GLY A 393 9.50 14.61 -11.08
CA GLY A 393 9.40 14.21 -12.47
C GLY A 393 10.74 13.74 -13.02
N ARG A 394 10.80 13.53 -14.33
CA ARG A 394 12.00 13.02 -15.00
C ARG A 394 13.19 13.93 -14.75
N LEU A 395 14.27 13.39 -14.20
CA LEU A 395 15.50 14.10 -13.85
C LEU A 395 15.32 15.23 -12.82
N THR A 396 14.22 15.19 -12.08
CA THR A 396 13.87 16.26 -11.15
C THR A 396 13.30 15.67 -9.84
N ALA A 397 13.99 15.98 -8.74
CA ALA A 397 13.58 15.60 -7.38
C ALA A 397 13.99 16.66 -6.38
N VAL A 398 13.56 16.51 -5.15
CA VAL A 398 14.05 17.21 -3.97
C VAL A 398 14.49 16.18 -2.92
N ALA A 399 15.53 16.53 -2.15
CA ALA A 399 16.00 15.71 -1.05
C ALA A 399 16.60 16.60 0.05
N ASP A 400 16.02 16.51 1.24
CA ASP A 400 16.48 17.15 2.46
C ASP A 400 17.18 16.11 3.33
N ILE A 401 18.51 16.05 3.29
CA ILE A 401 19.32 15.02 3.94
C ILE A 401 20.39 15.68 4.79
N ASN A 402 20.40 15.40 6.10
CA ASN A 402 21.40 15.90 7.05
C ASN A 402 21.64 17.42 6.95
N GLY A 403 20.57 18.21 6.79
CA GLY A 403 20.64 19.68 6.67
C GLY A 403 21.03 20.18 5.29
N SER A 404 21.28 19.31 4.32
CA SER A 404 21.52 19.68 2.91
C SER A 404 20.21 19.59 2.11
N HIS A 405 19.93 20.58 1.27
CA HIS A 405 18.71 20.69 0.46
C HIS A 405 19.04 20.53 -1.03
N LEU A 406 19.09 19.29 -1.49
CA LEU A 406 19.39 18.95 -2.88
C LEU A 406 18.15 19.12 -3.76
N LYS A 407 18.35 19.55 -5.02
CA LYS A 407 17.30 19.79 -6.00
C LYS A 407 17.71 19.36 -7.39
N GLY A 408 16.71 19.13 -8.26
CA GLY A 408 16.90 18.82 -9.67
C GLY A 408 17.59 17.48 -9.88
N PHE A 409 18.55 17.44 -10.82
CA PHE A 409 19.22 16.21 -11.25
C PHE A 409 20.02 15.54 -10.12
N ILE A 410 20.69 16.30 -9.26
CA ILE A 410 21.49 15.74 -8.16
C ILE A 410 20.58 15.04 -7.14
N ALA A 411 19.47 15.67 -6.78
CA ALA A 411 18.47 15.05 -5.90
C ALA A 411 17.82 13.83 -6.56
N TRP A 412 17.53 13.90 -7.86
CA TRP A 412 16.99 12.78 -8.63
C TRP A 412 17.95 11.58 -8.63
N PHE A 413 19.25 11.82 -8.87
CA PHE A 413 20.25 10.74 -8.86
C PHE A 413 20.39 10.13 -7.46
N ALA A 414 20.41 10.93 -6.40
CA ALA A 414 20.41 10.45 -5.02
C ALA A 414 19.14 9.62 -4.73
N TRP A 415 17.97 10.10 -5.17
CA TRP A 415 16.72 9.40 -5.05
C TRP A 415 16.76 8.02 -5.74
N VAL A 416 17.24 7.95 -6.98
CA VAL A 416 17.39 6.69 -7.74
C VAL A 416 18.28 5.70 -6.98
N VAL A 417 19.46 6.12 -6.54
CA VAL A 417 20.41 5.25 -5.83
C VAL A 417 19.81 4.71 -4.53
N ILE A 418 19.23 5.60 -3.72
CA ILE A 418 18.63 5.21 -2.42
C ILE A 418 17.47 4.24 -2.61
N HIS A 419 16.58 4.49 -3.59
CA HIS A 419 15.43 3.62 -3.83
C HIS A 419 15.83 2.25 -4.38
N ILE A 420 16.82 2.19 -5.30
CA ILE A 420 17.35 0.89 -5.78
C ILE A 420 17.96 0.10 -4.63
N LEU A 421 18.80 0.72 -3.81
CA LEU A 421 19.45 0.05 -2.68
C LEU A 421 18.45 -0.41 -1.62
N SER A 422 17.33 0.30 -1.48
CA SER A 422 16.25 -0.01 -0.52
C SER A 422 15.33 -1.14 -0.96
N LEU A 423 15.33 -1.53 -2.25
CA LEU A 423 14.58 -2.68 -2.73
C LEU A 423 15.07 -3.98 -2.07
N SER A 424 14.12 -4.84 -1.70
CA SER A 424 14.35 -5.99 -0.81
C SER A 424 15.26 -7.06 -1.42
N THR A 425 15.27 -7.22 -2.75
CA THR A 425 16.03 -8.31 -3.40
C THR A 425 16.88 -7.82 -4.57
N ALA A 426 17.96 -8.56 -4.87
CA ALA A 426 18.82 -8.30 -6.04
C ALA A 426 18.02 -8.37 -7.36
N LYS A 427 17.04 -9.30 -7.46
CA LYS A 427 16.14 -9.39 -8.62
C LYS A 427 15.39 -8.09 -8.84
N ASN A 428 14.73 -7.57 -7.79
CA ASN A 428 13.97 -6.32 -7.89
C ASN A 428 14.88 -5.13 -8.25
N ARG A 429 16.08 -5.06 -7.67
CA ARG A 429 17.07 -4.01 -8.00
C ARG A 429 17.45 -4.02 -9.47
N LEU A 430 17.78 -5.20 -10.02
CA LEU A 430 18.15 -5.36 -11.43
C LEU A 430 16.98 -5.05 -12.37
N ALA A 431 15.79 -5.60 -12.08
CA ALA A 431 14.60 -5.40 -12.92
C ALA A 431 14.18 -3.93 -12.96
N THR A 432 14.09 -3.27 -11.79
CA THR A 432 13.74 -1.86 -11.70
C THR A 432 14.77 -0.97 -12.40
N THR A 433 16.08 -1.23 -12.19
CA THR A 433 17.15 -0.48 -12.86
C THR A 433 17.07 -0.63 -14.37
N TRP A 434 16.84 -1.85 -14.86
CA TRP A 434 16.70 -2.11 -16.29
C TRP A 434 15.50 -1.39 -16.90
N ASN A 435 14.34 -1.48 -16.25
CA ASN A 435 13.12 -0.82 -16.70
C ASN A 435 13.27 0.70 -16.72
N TRP A 436 13.91 1.28 -15.70
CA TRP A 436 14.22 2.71 -15.70
C TRP A 436 15.18 3.12 -16.81
N MET A 437 16.23 2.34 -17.08
CA MET A 437 17.12 2.60 -18.21
C MET A 437 16.37 2.55 -19.54
N VAL A 438 15.57 1.51 -19.78
CA VAL A 438 14.78 1.39 -21.01
C VAL A 438 13.83 2.58 -21.13
N ALA A 439 13.05 2.90 -20.09
CA ALA A 439 12.14 4.04 -20.10
C ALA A 439 12.86 5.38 -20.34
N PHE A 440 14.07 5.53 -19.78
CA PHE A 440 14.89 6.72 -19.92
C PHE A 440 15.37 6.92 -21.36
N PHE A 441 15.92 5.88 -22.01
CA PHE A 441 16.50 6.00 -23.34
C PHE A 441 15.46 5.94 -24.46
N THR A 442 14.38 5.18 -24.29
CA THR A 442 13.40 4.95 -25.37
C THR A 442 12.16 5.82 -25.23
N GLY A 443 11.88 6.36 -24.04
CA GLY A 443 10.61 7.02 -23.75
C GLY A 443 9.41 6.06 -23.80
N LYS A 444 9.66 4.74 -23.94
CA LYS A 444 8.61 3.72 -24.01
C LYS A 444 8.37 3.12 -22.64
N GLN A 445 7.11 3.09 -22.25
CA GLN A 445 6.64 2.51 -20.98
C GLN A 445 5.87 1.24 -21.33
N SER A 446 6.37 0.09 -20.89
CA SER A 446 5.94 -1.20 -21.40
C SER A 446 4.74 -1.81 -20.68
N PHE A 447 4.29 -1.24 -19.55
CA PHE A 447 3.30 -1.87 -18.68
C PHE A 447 1.91 -1.20 -18.69
N ARG A 448 1.61 -0.42 -19.75
CA ARG A 448 0.32 0.22 -19.95
C ARG A 448 -0.63 -0.67 -20.74
N MET A 449 -1.10 -1.72 -20.13
CA MET A 449 -2.18 -2.56 -20.66
C MET A 449 -3.15 -2.90 -19.55
N SER A 450 -4.44 -2.87 -19.88
CA SER A 450 -5.49 -3.36 -19.01
C SER A 450 -5.58 -4.87 -19.15
N ILE A 451 -5.51 -5.59 -18.01
CA ILE A 451 -5.57 -7.06 -17.97
C ILE A 451 -6.89 -7.50 -17.32
N GLU A 452 -7.85 -6.61 -17.18
CA GLU A 452 -9.16 -6.98 -16.62
C GLU A 452 -10.04 -7.67 -17.66
N PRO A 453 -10.84 -8.70 -17.25
CA PRO A 453 -11.88 -9.25 -18.11
C PRO A 453 -12.89 -8.15 -18.48
N HIS A 454 -13.30 -8.14 -19.72
CA HIS A 454 -14.17 -7.14 -20.36
C HIS A 454 -15.56 -6.94 -19.68
N GLU A 455 -15.92 -7.78 -18.70
CA GLU A 455 -17.26 -7.78 -18.08
C GLU A 455 -17.50 -6.64 -17.09
N ASP A 456 -16.47 -6.12 -16.42
CA ASP A 456 -16.67 -5.10 -15.37
C ASP A 456 -16.68 -3.65 -15.89
N SER A 457 -16.07 -3.39 -17.04
CA SER A 457 -16.12 -2.06 -17.67
C SER A 457 -17.51 -1.71 -18.28
N PHE A 458 -18.39 -2.69 -18.47
CA PHE A 458 -19.75 -2.50 -18.99
C PHE A 458 -20.85 -2.39 -17.91
N LYS A 459 -20.58 -2.79 -16.67
CA LYS A 459 -21.58 -2.68 -15.57
C LYS A 459 -21.86 -1.24 -15.18
N LEU A 460 -20.84 -0.36 -15.25
CA LEU A 460 -21.00 1.08 -15.03
C LEU A 460 -21.95 1.77 -16.05
N LYS A 461 -22.16 1.16 -17.22
CA LYS A 461 -23.09 1.69 -18.24
C LYS A 461 -24.57 1.36 -18.01
N LYS A 462 -24.92 0.37 -17.19
CA LYS A 462 -26.32 0.00 -16.94
C LYS A 462 -26.96 0.77 -15.80
N GLU A 463 -26.16 1.24 -14.83
CA GLU A 463 -26.69 2.00 -13.68
C GLU A 463 -26.89 3.49 -13.96
N SER A 464 -26.27 4.05 -15.03
CA SER A 464 -26.46 5.44 -15.44
C SER A 464 -27.66 5.66 -16.39
N LYS A 465 -28.50 4.66 -16.64
CA LYS A 465 -29.72 4.74 -17.48
C LYS A 465 -31.00 4.34 -16.76
N LEU A 466 -30.97 4.28 -15.43
CA LEU A 466 -32.13 4.23 -14.55
C LEU A 466 -32.11 5.44 -13.63
#